data_cfb44367f99d9162bf99e463109eaf43
#
_entry.id   cfb44367f99d9162bf99e463109eaf43
#
_cell.length_a   1.000
_cell.length_b   1.000
_cell.length_c   1.000
_cell.angle_alpha   90.00
_cell.angle_beta   90.00
_cell.angle_gamma   90.00
#
_symmetry.space_group_name_H-M   'P 1'
#
loop_
_entity.id
_entity.type
_entity.pdbx_description
1 polymer ?
#
loop_
_entity_poly.entity_id
_entity_poly.type
_entity_poly.pdbx_seq_one_letter_code
_entity_poly.pdbx_strand_id
1 'polypeptide(L)'
;MICMTLFLSLSAFCCGNVVENARARRAADVSGVGQGKRNVQPKKYHVMPQIVNLGRELVRINVQKNSVECSQNGGRSWVTRCSNASYGTFRDLLVYGNELLACTSKGVYVSTNDGRSFAPRCTNNSYGEFLNIQESGSELLANTTKGLYYSRNGGRSWVRR
;
A
#
# COMPACT_ATOMS: atom_id res chain seq x y z
N MET A 1 50.49 34.87 -11.80
CA MET A 1 50.85 33.92 -12.85
C MET A 1 50.05 32.65 -12.55
N ILE A 2 48.91 32.52 -13.19
CA ILE A 2 48.58 31.59 -14.31
C ILE A 2 48.63 30.13 -13.82
N CYS A 3 47.54 29.40 -13.72
CA CYS A 3 46.78 28.88 -14.82
C CYS A 3 45.40 28.32 -14.39
N MET A 4 44.38 28.72 -15.09
CA MET A 4 43.07 28.09 -15.19
C MET A 4 43.21 26.71 -15.82
N THR A 5 42.49 25.74 -15.30
CA THR A 5 42.00 24.64 -16.17
C THR A 5 40.55 24.31 -15.80
N LEU A 6 39.70 24.70 -16.70
CA LEU A 6 38.31 24.28 -16.85
C LEU A 6 38.25 22.79 -17.12
N PHE A 7 37.45 22.04 -16.39
CA PHE A 7 36.92 20.75 -16.86
C PHE A 7 35.40 20.83 -16.92
N LEU A 8 34.92 21.08 -18.12
CA LEU A 8 33.56 20.81 -18.53
C LEU A 8 33.41 19.29 -18.74
N SER A 9 32.63 18.63 -17.95
CA SER A 9 32.08 17.32 -18.32
C SER A 9 30.63 17.47 -18.68
N LEU A 10 30.40 17.44 -19.98
CA LEU A 10 29.10 17.37 -20.62
C LEU A 10 28.61 15.93 -20.52
N SER A 11 27.68 15.61 -19.63
CA SER A 11 26.91 14.38 -19.71
C SER A 11 25.56 14.68 -20.34
N ALA A 12 25.50 14.43 -21.63
CA ALA A 12 24.29 14.41 -22.40
C ALA A 12 23.41 13.24 -21.97
N PHE A 13 22.32 13.53 -21.30
CA PHE A 13 21.28 12.55 -21.03
C PHE A 13 20.34 12.48 -22.22
N CYS A 14 20.44 11.37 -22.97
CA CYS A 14 19.47 10.99 -23.99
C CYS A 14 18.11 10.76 -23.35
N CYS A 15 17.24 11.75 -23.45
CA CYS A 15 15.80 11.55 -23.27
C CYS A 15 15.23 11.11 -24.61
N GLY A 16 15.14 9.80 -24.84
CA GLY A 16 14.56 9.20 -26.02
C GLY A 16 13.05 9.42 -26.02
N ASN A 17 12.59 10.22 -26.95
CA ASN A 17 11.18 10.42 -27.28
C ASN A 17 10.51 9.12 -27.71
N VAL A 18 9.60 8.60 -26.90
CA VAL A 18 8.63 7.56 -27.29
C VAL A 18 7.28 8.21 -27.58
N VAL A 19 7.27 9.15 -28.49
CA VAL A 19 6.01 9.75 -29.02
C VAL A 19 6.15 9.96 -30.52
N GLU A 20 6.46 8.92 -31.28
CA GLU A 20 6.33 9.03 -32.73
C GLU A 20 6.17 7.64 -33.38
N ASN A 21 5.00 7.05 -33.19
CA ASN A 21 4.51 5.99 -34.09
C ASN A 21 2.99 5.79 -34.02
N ALA A 22 2.26 6.89 -34.00
CA ALA A 22 0.80 6.86 -34.14
C ALA A 22 0.37 7.67 -35.38
N ARG A 23 1.06 7.45 -36.53
CA ARG A 23 0.52 7.91 -37.84
C ARG A 23 0.90 6.92 -38.93
N ALA A 24 -0.14 6.44 -39.56
CA ALA A 24 -0.17 5.62 -40.77
C ALA A 24 -0.45 4.13 -40.52
N ARG A 25 -1.72 3.80 -40.37
CA ARG A 25 -2.32 2.71 -41.14
C ARG A 25 -3.81 2.99 -41.30
N ARG A 26 -4.15 3.56 -42.47
CA ARG A 26 -5.50 3.69 -42.99
C ARG A 26 -6.02 2.31 -43.38
N ALA A 27 -7.28 2.14 -43.06
CA ALA A 27 -8.31 1.38 -43.81
C ALA A 27 -7.85 0.18 -44.63
N ALA A 28 -8.21 -1.00 -44.16
CA ALA A 28 -8.65 -2.07 -45.02
C ALA A 28 -9.91 -2.65 -44.39
N ASP A 29 -10.99 -2.44 -45.06
CA ASP A 29 -12.28 -3.02 -44.91
C ASP A 29 -12.16 -4.55 -45.06
N VAL A 30 -12.58 -5.30 -44.06
CA VAL A 30 -12.96 -6.71 -44.18
C VAL A 30 -14.18 -6.94 -43.29
N SER A 31 -15.29 -6.93 -43.99
CA SER A 31 -16.56 -7.47 -43.56
C SER A 31 -16.46 -8.95 -43.17
N GLY A 32 -16.98 -9.28 -41.98
CA GLY A 32 -17.46 -10.60 -41.63
C GLY A 32 -16.43 -11.53 -41.01
N VAL A 33 -16.61 -11.81 -39.74
CA VAL A 33 -16.77 -13.16 -39.19
C VAL A 33 -16.85 -13.07 -37.66
N GLY A 34 -17.95 -13.56 -37.10
CA GLY A 34 -18.01 -14.20 -35.78
C GLY A 34 -17.52 -13.40 -34.57
N GLN A 35 -18.43 -12.71 -33.89
CA GLN A 35 -18.23 -12.26 -32.50
C GLN A 35 -18.11 -13.48 -31.57
N GLY A 36 -16.94 -14.06 -31.50
CA GLY A 36 -16.56 -14.90 -30.40
C GLY A 36 -16.44 -14.02 -29.17
N LYS A 37 -17.41 -14.03 -28.28
CA LYS A 37 -17.31 -13.43 -26.94
C LYS A 37 -16.09 -14.05 -26.27
N ARG A 38 -14.94 -13.39 -26.33
CA ARG A 38 -13.80 -13.77 -25.49
C ARG A 38 -14.24 -13.57 -24.06
N ASN A 39 -14.48 -14.68 -23.38
CA ASN A 39 -14.71 -14.70 -21.96
C ASN A 39 -13.38 -14.29 -21.30
N VAL A 40 -13.17 -12.97 -21.16
CA VAL A 40 -12.03 -12.42 -20.44
C VAL A 40 -12.34 -12.60 -18.97
N GLN A 41 -11.93 -13.75 -18.44
CA GLN A 41 -11.91 -13.97 -17.00
C GLN A 41 -11.12 -12.81 -16.37
N PRO A 42 -11.70 -12.10 -15.39
CA PRO A 42 -10.95 -11.04 -14.70
C PRO A 42 -9.70 -11.67 -14.10
N LYS A 43 -8.53 -11.17 -14.49
CA LYS A 43 -7.25 -11.58 -13.91
C LYS A 43 -7.37 -11.38 -12.41
N LYS A 44 -7.38 -12.47 -11.65
CA LYS A 44 -7.35 -12.45 -10.20
C LYS A 44 -5.99 -11.90 -9.80
N TYR A 45 -5.92 -10.59 -9.54
CA TYR A 45 -4.69 -9.97 -9.01
C TYR A 45 -4.43 -10.60 -7.65
N HIS A 46 -3.34 -11.33 -7.58
CA HIS A 46 -2.84 -11.83 -6.31
C HIS A 46 -2.27 -10.64 -5.54
N VAL A 47 -3.07 -10.10 -4.63
CA VAL A 47 -2.59 -9.05 -3.72
C VAL A 47 -1.51 -9.70 -2.86
N MET A 48 -0.25 -9.33 -3.11
CA MET A 48 0.86 -9.78 -2.27
C MET A 48 0.62 -9.22 -0.87
N PRO A 49 0.66 -10.05 0.17
CA PRO A 49 0.49 -9.56 1.53
C PRO A 49 1.62 -8.57 1.84
N GLN A 50 1.26 -7.39 2.31
CA GLN A 50 2.22 -6.39 2.75
C GLN A 50 3.04 -6.97 3.90
N ILE A 51 4.37 -6.91 3.77
CA ILE A 51 5.31 -7.29 4.81
C ILE A 51 5.86 -6.04 5.45
N VAL A 52 5.70 -5.91 6.74
CA VAL A 52 6.20 -4.81 7.56
C VAL A 52 7.42 -5.29 8.34
N ASN A 53 8.51 -4.53 8.28
CA ASN A 53 9.75 -4.83 9.01
C ASN A 53 9.77 -4.07 10.33
N LEU A 54 9.85 -4.80 11.45
CA LEU A 54 9.98 -4.25 12.80
C LEU A 54 11.45 -4.25 13.30
N GLY A 55 12.41 -4.41 12.40
CA GLY A 55 13.84 -4.50 12.71
C GLY A 55 14.30 -5.92 13.01
N ARG A 56 13.81 -6.52 14.10
CA ARG A 56 14.18 -7.89 14.50
C ARG A 56 13.32 -8.97 13.86
N GLU A 57 12.15 -8.63 13.39
CA GLU A 57 11.17 -9.55 12.85
C GLU A 57 10.31 -8.89 11.79
N LEU A 58 9.73 -9.71 10.94
CA LEU A 58 8.79 -9.31 9.92
C LEU A 58 7.37 -9.61 10.39
N VAL A 59 6.44 -8.74 10.05
CA VAL A 59 5.01 -8.90 10.36
C VAL A 59 4.20 -8.76 9.08
N ARG A 60 3.14 -9.54 8.94
CA ARG A 60 2.20 -9.46 7.81
C ARG A 60 0.78 -9.76 8.27
N ILE A 61 -0.17 -9.42 7.41
CA ILE A 61 -1.55 -9.88 7.54
C ILE A 61 -1.72 -11.19 6.74
N ASN A 62 -2.22 -12.22 7.39
CA ASN A 62 -2.76 -13.38 6.71
C ASN A 62 -4.25 -13.15 6.45
N VAL A 63 -4.58 -12.84 5.21
CA VAL A 63 -5.95 -12.48 4.80
C VAL A 63 -6.91 -13.66 4.96
N GLN A 64 -6.45 -14.89 4.71
CA GLN A 64 -7.29 -16.09 4.80
C GLN A 64 -7.69 -16.41 6.24
N LYS A 65 -6.76 -16.23 7.16
CA LYS A 65 -6.98 -16.50 8.59
C LYS A 65 -7.44 -15.27 9.37
N ASN A 66 -7.48 -14.09 8.72
CA ASN A 66 -7.70 -12.81 9.38
C ASN A 66 -6.83 -12.62 10.62
N SER A 67 -5.54 -12.83 10.45
CA SER A 67 -4.58 -12.80 11.57
C SER A 67 -3.34 -11.99 11.20
N VAL A 68 -2.69 -11.46 12.24
CA VAL A 68 -1.34 -10.91 12.12
C VAL A 68 -0.36 -12.04 12.40
N GLU A 69 0.56 -12.28 11.49
CA GLU A 69 1.61 -13.28 11.57
C GLU A 69 2.98 -12.61 11.66
N CYS A 70 3.92 -13.27 12.33
CA CYS A 70 5.30 -12.80 12.41
C CYS A 70 6.29 -13.87 11.94
N SER A 71 7.45 -13.41 11.47
CA SER A 71 8.59 -14.24 11.11
C SER A 71 9.86 -13.67 11.72
N GLN A 72 10.66 -14.54 12.36
CA GLN A 72 11.95 -14.22 12.95
C GLN A 72 13.14 -14.73 12.12
N ASN A 73 12.86 -15.33 10.97
CA ASN A 73 13.86 -15.94 10.10
C ASN A 73 13.83 -15.41 8.66
N GLY A 74 13.53 -14.10 8.52
CA GLY A 74 13.53 -13.41 7.23
C GLY A 74 12.39 -13.86 6.29
N GLY A 75 11.25 -14.26 6.85
CA GLY A 75 10.07 -14.64 6.06
C GLY A 75 10.04 -16.11 5.62
N ARG A 76 10.99 -16.94 6.07
CA ARG A 76 11.01 -18.36 5.72
C ARG A 76 9.90 -19.16 6.39
N SER A 77 9.53 -18.81 7.61
CA SER A 77 8.36 -19.35 8.29
C SER A 77 7.57 -18.25 8.99
N TRP A 78 6.27 -18.48 9.15
CA TRP A 78 5.33 -17.52 9.72
C TRP A 78 4.52 -18.16 10.83
N VAL A 79 4.43 -17.47 11.96
CA VAL A 79 3.66 -17.91 13.12
C VAL A 79 2.56 -16.88 13.41
N THR A 80 1.35 -17.35 13.70
CA THR A 80 0.25 -16.46 14.09
C THR A 80 0.59 -15.76 15.39
N ARG A 81 0.50 -14.43 15.39
CA ARG A 81 0.77 -13.57 16.53
C ARG A 81 -0.50 -13.05 17.18
N CYS A 82 -1.47 -12.64 16.35
CA CYS A 82 -2.75 -12.12 16.80
C CYS A 82 -3.85 -12.52 15.83
N SER A 83 -4.95 -13.09 16.35
CA SER A 83 -6.10 -13.54 15.55
C SER A 83 -7.45 -13.22 16.20
N ASN A 84 -7.53 -12.14 16.96
CA ASN A 84 -8.76 -11.79 17.69
C ASN A 84 -9.79 -11.15 16.75
N ALA A 85 -10.94 -11.78 16.59
CA ALA A 85 -12.05 -11.30 15.76
C ALA A 85 -12.69 -9.98 16.25
N SER A 86 -12.43 -9.59 17.51
CA SER A 86 -12.95 -8.32 18.05
C SER A 86 -12.43 -7.10 17.30
N TYR A 87 -11.25 -7.17 16.69
CA TYR A 87 -10.66 -6.09 15.89
C TYR A 87 -11.30 -5.91 14.50
N GLY A 88 -12.13 -6.86 14.06
CA GLY A 88 -12.69 -6.90 12.71
C GLY A 88 -11.71 -7.54 11.72
N THR A 89 -11.86 -7.21 10.45
CA THR A 89 -11.00 -7.72 9.38
C THR A 89 -9.78 -6.82 9.21
N PHE A 90 -8.58 -7.37 9.38
CA PHE A 90 -7.34 -6.66 9.14
C PHE A 90 -7.18 -6.35 7.64
N ARG A 91 -6.83 -5.10 7.31
CA ARG A 91 -6.69 -4.59 5.95
C ARG A 91 -5.27 -4.15 5.63
N ASP A 92 -4.65 -3.42 6.58
CA ASP A 92 -3.34 -2.82 6.38
C ASP A 92 -2.59 -2.65 7.69
N LEU A 93 -1.25 -2.61 7.63
CA LEU A 93 -0.35 -2.39 8.75
C LEU A 93 0.65 -1.28 8.41
N LEU A 94 0.90 -0.39 9.35
CA LEU A 94 1.91 0.67 9.22
C LEU A 94 2.72 0.78 10.51
N VAL A 95 4.04 0.80 10.38
CA VAL A 95 4.92 1.25 11.48
C VAL A 95 4.88 2.76 11.54
N TYR A 96 4.54 3.30 12.69
CA TYR A 96 4.51 4.74 12.94
C TYR A 96 5.24 5.05 14.25
N GLY A 97 6.47 5.53 14.14
CA GLY A 97 7.37 5.65 15.28
C GLY A 97 7.62 4.28 15.93
N ASN A 98 7.30 4.16 17.22
CA ASN A 98 7.44 2.93 18.00
C ASN A 98 6.12 2.12 18.07
N GLU A 99 5.14 2.47 17.27
CA GLU A 99 3.82 1.85 17.28
C GLU A 99 3.55 1.13 15.95
N LEU A 100 2.79 0.05 16.01
CA LEU A 100 2.25 -0.60 14.83
C LEU A 100 0.76 -0.24 14.72
N LEU A 101 0.40 0.51 13.69
CA LEU A 101 -0.98 0.82 13.37
C LEU A 101 -1.58 -0.27 12.48
N ALA A 102 -2.82 -0.64 12.74
CA ALA A 102 -3.57 -1.58 11.94
C ALA A 102 -4.87 -0.96 11.48
N CYS A 103 -5.10 -0.94 10.16
CA CYS A 103 -6.40 -0.65 9.59
C CYS A 103 -7.26 -1.90 9.59
N THR A 104 -8.47 -1.77 10.09
CA THR A 104 -9.44 -2.87 10.13
C THR A 104 -10.81 -2.40 9.64
N SER A 105 -11.72 -3.33 9.43
CA SER A 105 -13.12 -3.01 9.10
C SER A 105 -13.85 -2.25 10.22
N LYS A 106 -13.30 -2.24 11.45
CA LYS A 106 -13.87 -1.52 12.60
C LYS A 106 -13.15 -0.20 12.93
N GLY A 107 -12.08 0.14 12.21
CA GLY A 107 -11.33 1.37 12.42
C GLY A 107 -9.83 1.18 12.45
N VAL A 108 -9.14 2.14 13.04
CA VAL A 108 -7.69 2.10 13.25
C VAL A 108 -7.39 1.64 14.67
N TYR A 109 -6.54 0.65 14.77
CA TYR A 109 -6.03 0.08 16.02
C TYR A 109 -4.53 0.31 16.15
N VAL A 110 -4.02 0.28 17.35
CA VAL A 110 -2.60 0.47 17.65
C VAL A 110 -2.07 -0.66 18.52
N SER A 111 -0.87 -1.10 18.20
CA SER A 111 -0.10 -2.02 19.02
C SER A 111 1.22 -1.37 19.43
N THR A 112 1.57 -1.47 20.70
CA THR A 112 2.85 -1.06 21.29
C THR A 112 3.73 -2.26 21.67
N ASN A 113 3.32 -3.45 21.25
CA ASN A 113 3.98 -4.72 21.56
C ASN A 113 4.16 -5.60 20.31
N ASP A 114 4.52 -4.95 19.18
CA ASP A 114 4.86 -5.61 17.92
C ASP A 114 3.72 -6.45 17.32
N GLY A 115 2.46 -6.05 17.53
CA GLY A 115 1.30 -6.72 16.98
C GLY A 115 0.82 -7.93 17.78
N ARG A 116 1.25 -8.10 19.04
CA ARG A 116 0.73 -9.16 19.94
C ARG A 116 -0.67 -8.86 20.41
N SER A 117 -0.97 -7.59 20.66
CA SER A 117 -2.32 -7.11 20.97
C SER A 117 -2.52 -5.72 20.39
N PHE A 118 -3.77 -5.35 20.18
CA PHE A 118 -4.15 -4.06 19.63
C PHE A 118 -5.17 -3.38 20.54
N ALA A 119 -5.03 -2.06 20.70
CA ALA A 119 -6.00 -1.20 21.35
C ALA A 119 -6.69 -0.32 20.31
N PRO A 120 -7.95 0.07 20.50
CA PRO A 120 -8.62 0.99 19.58
C PRO A 120 -7.95 2.36 19.62
N ARG A 121 -7.61 2.89 18.42
CA ARG A 121 -7.08 4.24 18.23
C ARG A 121 -8.17 5.18 17.73
N CYS A 122 -8.88 4.75 16.70
CA CYS A 122 -10.01 5.48 16.12
C CYS A 122 -11.02 4.49 15.54
N THR A 123 -12.17 4.34 16.18
CA THR A 123 -13.25 3.41 15.78
C THR A 123 -14.54 4.13 15.40
N ASN A 124 -14.43 5.39 15.00
CA ASN A 124 -15.57 6.19 14.58
C ASN A 124 -16.03 5.82 13.17
N ASN A 125 -17.25 5.29 13.05
CA ASN A 125 -17.86 4.85 11.79
C ASN A 125 -18.16 6.00 10.81
N SER A 126 -18.07 7.27 11.25
CA SER A 126 -18.30 8.42 10.37
C SER A 126 -17.29 8.48 9.22
N TYR A 127 -16.08 7.95 9.42
CA TYR A 127 -15.02 7.90 8.40
C TYR A 127 -15.18 6.76 7.39
N GLY A 128 -16.09 5.81 7.64
CA GLY A 128 -16.19 4.56 6.86
C GLY A 128 -15.15 3.52 7.29
N GLU A 129 -15.00 2.48 6.48
CA GLU A 129 -13.96 1.47 6.71
C GLU A 129 -12.60 1.98 6.23
N PHE A 130 -11.57 1.81 7.04
CA PHE A 130 -10.19 2.11 6.66
C PHE A 130 -9.65 0.99 5.77
N LEU A 131 -9.20 1.34 4.57
CA LEU A 131 -8.70 0.39 3.58
C LEU A 131 -7.18 0.26 3.64
N ASN A 132 -6.49 1.41 3.72
CA ASN A 132 -5.05 1.49 3.92
C ASN A 132 -4.69 2.78 4.65
N ILE A 133 -3.45 2.81 5.16
CA ILE A 133 -2.86 3.94 5.86
C ILE A 133 -1.40 4.09 5.45
N GLN A 134 -0.96 5.32 5.29
CA GLN A 134 0.42 5.63 4.94
C GLN A 134 0.90 6.89 5.63
N GLU A 135 2.19 6.98 5.86
CA GLU A 135 2.84 8.19 6.35
C GLU A 135 3.15 9.13 5.17
N SER A 136 2.89 10.41 5.35
CA SER A 136 3.17 11.46 4.38
C SER A 136 3.69 12.71 5.10
N GLY A 137 5.00 12.80 5.25
CA GLY A 137 5.65 13.85 6.04
C GLY A 137 5.21 13.80 7.50
N SER A 138 4.58 14.87 7.99
CA SER A 138 4.07 14.95 9.37
C SER A 138 2.63 14.46 9.54
N GLU A 139 2.02 13.97 8.47
CA GLU A 139 0.63 13.54 8.46
C GLU A 139 0.52 12.04 8.17
N LEU A 140 -0.54 11.42 8.67
CA LEU A 140 -1.01 10.14 8.19
C LEU A 140 -2.11 10.36 7.16
N LEU A 141 -2.04 9.64 6.06
CA LEU A 141 -3.09 9.57 5.05
C LEU A 141 -3.79 8.23 5.13
N ALA A 142 -5.11 8.22 5.01
CA ALA A 142 -5.88 7.00 4.97
C ALA A 142 -6.91 7.04 3.84
N ASN A 143 -6.94 5.99 3.03
CA ASN A 143 -8.05 5.75 2.14
C ASN A 143 -9.12 4.98 2.90
N THR A 144 -10.35 5.46 2.82
CA THR A 144 -11.51 4.82 3.41
C THR A 144 -12.59 4.60 2.36
N THR A 145 -13.63 3.87 2.71
CA THR A 145 -14.80 3.70 1.82
C THR A 145 -15.55 5.02 1.56
N LYS A 146 -15.28 6.07 2.33
CA LYS A 146 -15.87 7.40 2.17
C LYS A 146 -14.92 8.45 1.57
N GLY A 147 -13.71 8.06 1.19
CA GLY A 147 -12.73 8.92 0.54
C GLY A 147 -11.38 8.99 1.26
N LEU A 148 -10.59 10.00 0.89
CA LEU A 148 -9.28 10.25 1.46
C LEU A 148 -9.38 11.13 2.70
N TYR A 149 -8.71 10.70 3.75
CA TYR A 149 -8.62 11.42 5.02
C TYR A 149 -7.16 11.61 5.42
N TYR A 150 -6.89 12.61 6.25
CA TYR A 150 -5.59 12.84 6.85
C TYR A 150 -5.71 13.03 8.36
N SER A 151 -4.64 12.71 9.08
CA SER A 151 -4.52 12.88 10.52
C SER A 151 -3.17 13.50 10.86
N ARG A 152 -3.18 14.51 11.74
CA ARG A 152 -1.96 15.16 12.30
C ARG A 152 -1.66 14.75 13.73
N ASN A 153 -2.42 13.83 14.29
CA ASN A 153 -2.30 13.40 15.68
C ASN A 153 -2.11 11.89 15.83
N GLY A 154 -1.42 11.28 14.87
CA GLY A 154 -1.10 9.86 14.90
C GLY A 154 -2.33 8.96 14.75
N GLY A 155 -3.31 9.35 13.95
CA GLY A 155 -4.49 8.54 13.65
C GLY A 155 -5.59 8.57 14.71
N ARG A 156 -5.54 9.51 15.68
CA ARG A 156 -6.61 9.64 16.71
C ARG A 156 -7.86 10.32 16.18
N SER A 157 -7.71 11.28 15.28
CA SER A 157 -8.81 11.91 14.55
C SER A 157 -8.43 12.14 13.10
N TRP A 158 -9.41 12.20 12.24
CA TRP A 158 -9.25 12.28 10.80
C TRP A 158 -10.08 13.40 10.21
N VAL A 159 -9.54 14.09 9.23
CA VAL A 159 -10.20 15.16 8.49
C VAL A 159 -10.25 14.76 7.02
N ARG A 160 -11.36 14.97 6.35
CA ARG A 160 -11.50 14.68 4.93
C ARG A 160 -10.62 15.63 4.11
N ARG A 161 -9.95 15.10 3.13
CA ARG A 161 -9.11 15.87 2.21
C ARG A 161 -9.87 16.24 0.94
#